data_10af76068a95e149a1b5037cc40e7db1
#
_entry.id   10af76068a95e149a1b5037cc40e7db1
#
_cell.length_a   1.000
_cell.length_b   1.000
_cell.length_c   1.000
_cell.angle_alpha   90.00
_cell.angle_beta   90.00
_cell.angle_gamma   90.00
#
_symmetry.space_group_name_H-M   'P 1'
#
loop_
_entity.id
_entity.type
_entity.pdbx_description
1 polymer ?
#
loop_
_entity_poly.entity_id
_entity_poly.type
_entity_poly.pdbx_seq_one_letter_code
_entity_poly.pdbx_strand_id
1 'polypeptide(L)'
;MNKTITAIVLASAFALTLGIGGFQAAQATDVERGYVSVYAEASEEAVPNMAKITLSVETSDKDITKVSEANKQAANNSIQAVKKLLDSQNGETVKTLAFNVNPEYRYKDGQRIFVQYTARNSYEVKIKDISKLGKIISAALSNGANVVSNLSYELDTNEELRRMT
;
A
#
# COMPACT_ATOMS: atom_id res chain seq x y z
N MET A 1 -3.87 21.04 2.78
CA MET A 1 -4.56 22.33 2.82
C MET A 1 -4.79 22.65 4.30
N ASN A 2 -3.82 23.35 4.89
CA ASN A 2 -3.81 23.65 6.34
C ASN A 2 -4.60 24.92 6.59
N LYS A 3 -5.63 24.82 7.39
CA LYS A 3 -6.37 25.99 7.90
C LYS A 3 -5.86 26.33 9.29
N THR A 4 -5.02 27.34 9.38
CA THR A 4 -4.64 28.01 10.63
C THR A 4 -5.77 28.94 11.05
N ILE A 5 -6.31 28.70 12.23
CA ILE A 5 -7.31 29.60 12.85
C ILE A 5 -6.54 30.52 13.78
N THR A 6 -6.45 31.80 13.39
CA THR A 6 -5.89 32.88 14.22
C THR A 6 -7.05 33.50 15.02
N ALA A 7 -7.03 33.33 16.34
CA ALA A 7 -7.97 34.02 17.22
C ALA A 7 -7.40 35.37 17.60
N ILE A 8 -8.09 36.45 17.17
CA ILE A 8 -7.80 37.83 17.57
C ILE A 8 -8.64 38.12 18.81
N VAL A 9 -8.00 38.40 19.93
CA VAL A 9 -8.65 38.90 21.13
C VAL A 9 -8.53 40.44 21.12
N LEU A 10 -9.67 41.12 20.93
CA LEU A 10 -9.79 42.58 21.09
C LEU A 10 -9.92 42.90 22.59
N ALA A 11 -8.98 43.61 23.17
CA ALA A 11 -9.05 44.17 24.50
C ALA A 11 -9.52 45.63 24.36
N SER A 12 -10.74 45.93 24.83
CA SER A 12 -11.26 47.31 24.95
C SER A 12 -10.72 47.94 26.24
N ALA A 13 -9.97 49.03 26.08
CA ALA A 13 -9.51 49.87 27.18
C ALA A 13 -10.64 50.78 27.68
N PHE A 14 -10.97 50.70 28.96
CA PHE A 14 -11.79 51.68 29.65
C PHE A 14 -10.92 52.39 30.68
N ALA A 15 -10.62 53.67 30.40
CA ALA A 15 -9.87 54.51 31.32
C ALA A 15 -10.84 55.22 32.25
N LEU A 16 -10.67 55.01 33.55
CA LEU A 16 -11.27 55.87 34.58
C LEU A 16 -10.16 56.34 35.50
N THR A 17 -9.83 57.64 35.44
CA THR A 17 -8.93 58.31 36.35
C THR A 17 -9.65 58.68 37.60
N LEU A 18 -9.12 58.37 38.80
CA LEU A 18 -9.10 59.17 40.00
C LEU A 18 -8.47 58.38 41.17
N GLY A 19 -7.54 59.02 41.87
CA GLY A 19 -7.15 58.59 43.21
C GLY A 19 -5.63 58.36 43.39
N ILE A 20 -4.97 59.36 43.89
CA ILE A 20 -3.58 59.35 44.38
C ILE A 20 -3.48 58.42 45.58
N GLY A 21 -2.91 57.31 45.43
CA GLY A 21 -2.50 56.40 46.49
C GLY A 21 -1.45 55.47 45.91
N GLY A 22 -0.22 55.54 46.47
CA GLY A 22 0.91 54.75 45.95
C GLY A 22 0.64 53.27 46.01
N PHE A 23 0.26 52.71 44.89
CA PHE A 23 0.30 51.26 44.68
C PHE A 23 1.70 50.93 44.17
N GLN A 24 2.49 50.30 45.01
CA GLN A 24 3.61 49.55 44.57
C GLN A 24 3.10 48.46 43.62
N ALA A 25 3.38 48.61 42.34
CA ALA A 25 3.13 47.54 41.40
C ALA A 25 3.98 46.34 41.81
N ALA A 26 3.31 45.31 42.36
CA ALA A 26 3.93 44.04 42.47
C ALA A 26 4.23 43.58 41.03
N GLN A 27 5.49 43.51 40.66
CA GLN A 27 5.92 42.90 39.43
C GLN A 27 5.53 41.42 39.57
N ALA A 28 4.49 41.04 38.86
CA ALA A 28 4.19 39.63 38.65
C ALA A 28 5.38 39.05 37.87
N THR A 29 6.23 38.31 38.57
CA THR A 29 7.24 37.48 37.92
C THR A 29 6.45 36.51 37.05
N ASP A 30 6.62 36.66 35.74
CA ASP A 30 6.09 35.72 34.76
C ASP A 30 6.76 34.39 35.02
N VAL A 31 6.05 33.52 35.74
CA VAL A 31 6.51 32.16 35.96
C VAL A 31 6.37 31.43 34.64
N GLU A 32 7.46 31.35 33.88
CA GLU A 32 7.53 30.47 32.70
C GLU A 32 7.10 29.08 33.14
N ARG A 33 5.87 28.71 32.76
CA ARG A 33 5.37 27.35 32.98
C ARG A 33 6.11 26.46 32.03
N GLY A 34 7.15 25.80 32.55
CA GLY A 34 7.81 24.73 31.81
C GLY A 34 6.77 23.64 31.49
N TYR A 35 6.67 23.29 30.26
CA TYR A 35 5.89 22.13 29.82
C TYR A 35 6.84 20.96 29.55
N VAL A 36 6.42 19.78 29.93
CA VAL A 36 7.11 18.54 29.62
C VAL A 36 6.31 17.84 28.52
N SER A 37 6.91 17.70 27.37
CA SER A 37 6.36 16.85 26.31
C SER A 37 6.87 15.44 26.50
N VAL A 38 5.98 14.50 26.70
CA VAL A 38 6.31 13.08 26.77
C VAL A 38 5.78 12.42 25.49
N TYR A 39 6.69 11.81 24.73
CA TYR A 39 6.36 10.95 23.61
C TYR A 39 6.48 9.50 24.08
N ALA A 40 5.45 8.71 23.90
CA ALA A 40 5.46 7.28 24.18
C ALA A 40 5.13 6.54 22.87
N GLU A 41 5.98 5.61 22.49
CA GLU A 41 5.75 4.68 21.37
C GLU A 41 5.57 3.28 21.96
N ALA A 42 4.51 2.60 21.55
CA ALA A 42 4.30 1.21 21.86
C ALA A 42 4.30 0.42 20.56
N SER A 43 5.09 -0.65 20.50
CA SER A 43 5.06 -1.63 19.42
C SER A 43 4.57 -2.97 19.99
N GLU A 44 3.65 -3.60 19.28
CA GLU A 44 3.15 -4.93 19.60
C GLU A 44 3.50 -5.85 18.44
N GLU A 45 4.08 -7.02 18.74
CA GLU A 45 4.30 -8.07 17.76
C GLU A 45 3.01 -8.87 17.59
N ALA A 46 2.44 -8.82 16.39
CA ALA A 46 1.26 -9.58 16.06
C ALA A 46 1.56 -10.62 14.97
N VAL A 47 0.99 -11.82 15.12
CA VAL A 47 1.14 -12.89 14.13
C VAL A 47 0.38 -12.52 12.86
N PRO A 48 1.03 -12.54 11.68
CA PRO A 48 0.35 -12.27 10.42
C PRO A 48 -0.83 -13.22 10.20
N ASN A 49 -1.97 -12.67 9.78
CA ASN A 49 -3.19 -13.43 9.50
C ASN A 49 -3.58 -13.38 8.01
N MET A 50 -2.72 -12.81 7.17
CA MET A 50 -2.95 -12.62 5.75
C MET A 50 -1.64 -12.72 4.98
N ALA A 51 -1.71 -13.22 3.75
CA ALA A 51 -0.61 -13.18 2.80
C ALA A 51 -1.04 -12.46 1.52
N LYS A 52 -0.11 -11.73 0.91
CA LYS A 52 -0.21 -11.19 -0.44
C LYS A 52 0.91 -11.75 -1.29
N ILE A 53 0.58 -12.17 -2.48
CA ILE A 53 1.55 -12.69 -3.45
C ILE A 53 1.28 -12.09 -4.82
N THR A 54 2.33 -11.70 -5.52
CA THR A 54 2.26 -11.27 -6.91
C THR A 54 2.70 -12.43 -7.81
N LEU A 55 1.83 -12.76 -8.72
CA LEU A 55 2.05 -13.75 -9.77
C LEU A 55 2.05 -13.06 -11.13
N SER A 56 2.88 -13.53 -12.06
CA SER A 56 2.91 -12.96 -13.40
C SER A 56 2.95 -14.07 -14.45
N VAL A 57 2.37 -13.73 -15.61
CA VAL A 57 2.46 -14.50 -16.83
C VAL A 57 3.34 -13.73 -17.81
N GLU A 58 4.45 -14.32 -18.21
CA GLU A 58 5.32 -13.79 -19.25
C GLU A 58 5.25 -14.69 -20.49
N THR A 59 5.10 -14.06 -21.64
CA THR A 59 5.13 -14.70 -22.95
C THR A 59 6.00 -13.90 -23.89
N SER A 60 6.62 -14.55 -24.86
CA SER A 60 7.48 -13.90 -25.84
C SER A 60 7.20 -14.40 -27.25
N ASP A 61 7.17 -13.50 -28.22
CA ASP A 61 7.03 -13.79 -29.65
C ASP A 61 7.61 -12.63 -30.47
N LYS A 62 7.93 -12.89 -31.73
CA LYS A 62 8.35 -11.83 -32.69
C LYS A 62 7.19 -10.97 -33.16
N ASP A 63 5.98 -11.48 -33.07
CA ASP A 63 4.73 -10.82 -33.42
C ASP A 63 4.03 -10.28 -32.17
N ILE A 64 3.83 -8.97 -32.12
CA ILE A 64 3.22 -8.28 -30.99
C ILE A 64 1.78 -8.73 -30.73
N THR A 65 1.04 -9.08 -31.79
CA THR A 65 -0.35 -9.54 -31.66
C THR A 65 -0.39 -10.93 -31.06
N LYS A 66 0.48 -11.82 -31.55
CA LYS A 66 0.57 -13.21 -31.03
C LYS A 66 1.01 -13.23 -29.57
N VAL A 67 2.04 -12.46 -29.19
CA VAL A 67 2.51 -12.44 -27.81
C VAL A 67 1.43 -11.91 -26.87
N SER A 68 0.68 -10.89 -27.29
CA SER A 68 -0.39 -10.29 -26.48
C SER A 68 -1.57 -11.25 -26.29
N GLU A 69 -1.99 -11.93 -27.33
CA GLU A 69 -3.12 -12.88 -27.26
C GLU A 69 -2.77 -14.13 -26.45
N ALA A 70 -1.55 -14.69 -26.65
CA ALA A 70 -1.07 -15.81 -25.86
C ALA A 70 -0.96 -15.45 -24.37
N ASN A 71 -0.46 -14.23 -24.05
CA ASN A 71 -0.38 -13.75 -22.68
C ASN A 71 -1.77 -13.61 -22.05
N LYS A 72 -2.70 -12.98 -22.74
CA LYS A 72 -4.08 -12.81 -22.28
C LYS A 72 -4.75 -14.16 -21.95
N GLN A 73 -4.60 -15.15 -22.83
CA GLN A 73 -5.15 -16.47 -22.62
C GLN A 73 -4.55 -17.17 -21.40
N ALA A 74 -3.21 -17.18 -21.30
CA ALA A 74 -2.52 -17.79 -20.18
C ALA A 74 -2.84 -17.09 -18.84
N ALA A 75 -2.87 -15.74 -18.83
CA ALA A 75 -3.25 -14.97 -17.64
C ALA A 75 -4.68 -15.25 -17.19
N ASN A 76 -5.63 -15.30 -18.13
CA ASN A 76 -7.02 -15.63 -17.82
C ASN A 76 -7.14 -17.04 -17.22
N ASN A 77 -6.48 -18.04 -17.79
CA ASN A 77 -6.49 -19.41 -17.28
C ASN A 77 -5.96 -19.47 -15.85
N SER A 78 -4.82 -18.83 -15.61
CA SER A 78 -4.18 -18.78 -14.29
C SER A 78 -5.05 -18.08 -13.26
N ILE A 79 -5.59 -16.90 -13.58
CA ILE A 79 -6.49 -16.14 -12.70
C ILE A 79 -7.75 -16.95 -12.38
N GLN A 80 -8.37 -17.62 -13.35
CA GLN A 80 -9.55 -18.44 -13.11
C GLN A 80 -9.26 -19.65 -12.23
N ALA A 81 -8.10 -20.30 -12.41
CA ALA A 81 -7.68 -21.41 -11.56
C ALA A 81 -7.48 -20.95 -10.08
N VAL A 82 -6.86 -19.80 -9.89
CA VAL A 82 -6.67 -19.20 -8.55
C VAL A 82 -8.01 -18.81 -7.93
N LYS A 83 -8.91 -18.13 -8.68
CA LYS A 83 -10.23 -17.70 -8.19
C LYS A 83 -11.07 -18.84 -7.63
N LYS A 84 -10.97 -20.04 -8.19
CA LYS A 84 -11.70 -21.23 -7.71
C LYS A 84 -11.28 -21.70 -6.32
N LEU A 85 -10.08 -21.28 -5.86
CA LEU A 85 -9.52 -21.65 -4.56
C LEU A 85 -9.75 -20.59 -3.50
N LEU A 86 -10.12 -19.37 -3.91
CA LEU A 86 -10.29 -18.23 -3.01
C LEU A 86 -11.70 -18.19 -2.43
N ASP A 87 -11.77 -17.81 -1.18
CA ASP A 87 -13.01 -17.50 -0.47
C ASP A 87 -13.28 -15.99 -0.52
N SER A 88 -14.08 -15.57 -1.51
CA SER A 88 -14.44 -14.17 -1.68
C SER A 88 -15.27 -13.61 -0.51
N GLN A 89 -16.01 -14.45 0.21
CA GLN A 89 -16.82 -14.04 1.37
C GLN A 89 -15.91 -13.71 2.54
N ASN A 90 -14.77 -14.39 2.65
CA ASN A 90 -13.73 -14.11 3.65
C ASN A 90 -12.81 -12.94 3.23
N GLY A 91 -13.06 -12.28 2.10
CA GLY A 91 -12.28 -11.15 1.62
C GLY A 91 -10.97 -11.53 0.92
N GLU A 92 -10.83 -12.79 0.49
CA GLU A 92 -9.75 -13.21 -0.40
C GLU A 92 -10.01 -12.69 -1.82
N THR A 93 -8.99 -12.15 -2.48
CA THR A 93 -9.18 -11.48 -3.77
C THR A 93 -8.04 -11.73 -4.75
N VAL A 94 -8.36 -11.62 -6.04
CA VAL A 94 -7.37 -11.49 -7.12
C VAL A 94 -7.55 -10.13 -7.78
N LYS A 95 -6.47 -9.38 -7.91
CA LYS A 95 -6.45 -8.07 -8.55
C LYS A 95 -5.36 -8.02 -9.61
N THR A 96 -5.71 -7.68 -10.85
CA THR A 96 -4.72 -7.39 -11.89
C THR A 96 -4.01 -6.08 -11.57
N LEU A 97 -2.68 -6.10 -11.60
CA LEU A 97 -1.83 -4.96 -11.30
C LEU A 97 -1.41 -4.22 -12.56
N ALA A 98 -0.89 -4.97 -13.54
CA ALA A 98 -0.33 -4.38 -14.75
C ALA A 98 -0.33 -5.36 -15.92
N PHE A 99 -0.42 -4.80 -17.12
CA PHE A 99 -0.12 -5.48 -18.37
C PHE A 99 0.81 -4.59 -19.20
N ASN A 100 1.95 -5.16 -19.59
CA ASN A 100 2.95 -4.44 -20.38
C ASN A 100 3.44 -5.34 -21.52
N VAL A 101 3.72 -4.73 -22.66
CA VAL A 101 4.38 -5.38 -23.81
C VAL A 101 5.57 -4.53 -24.19
N ASN A 102 6.75 -5.13 -24.18
CA ASN A 102 7.99 -4.43 -24.45
C ASN A 102 8.80 -5.17 -25.54
N PRO A 103 9.43 -4.43 -26.47
CA PRO A 103 10.38 -5.01 -27.40
C PRO A 103 11.71 -5.29 -26.70
N GLU A 104 12.27 -6.46 -26.93
CA GLU A 104 13.59 -6.85 -26.45
C GLU A 104 14.62 -6.67 -27.58
N TYR A 105 15.78 -6.15 -27.19
CA TYR A 105 16.88 -5.93 -28.09
C TYR A 105 18.17 -6.51 -27.51
N ARG A 106 19.06 -6.97 -28.35
CA ARG A 106 20.46 -7.25 -27.99
C ARG A 106 21.38 -6.36 -28.79
N TYR A 107 22.53 -6.07 -28.21
CA TYR A 107 23.60 -5.36 -28.91
C TYR A 107 24.62 -6.37 -29.40
N LYS A 108 24.97 -6.26 -30.70
CA LYS A 108 26.01 -7.04 -31.33
C LYS A 108 26.80 -6.10 -32.25
N ASP A 109 28.12 -6.06 -32.13
CA ASP A 109 29.04 -5.24 -32.92
C ASP A 109 28.61 -3.76 -32.98
N GLY A 110 28.15 -3.21 -31.85
CA GLY A 110 27.69 -1.82 -31.73
C GLY A 110 26.29 -1.56 -32.33
N GLN A 111 25.63 -2.55 -32.89
CA GLN A 111 24.29 -2.43 -33.45
C GLN A 111 23.22 -2.99 -32.55
N ARG A 112 22.09 -2.29 -32.47
CA ARG A 112 20.90 -2.70 -31.75
C ARG A 112 20.04 -3.61 -32.64
N ILE A 113 19.93 -4.88 -32.26
CA ILE A 113 19.19 -5.90 -33.03
C ILE A 113 17.93 -6.27 -32.26
N PHE A 114 16.77 -6.14 -32.90
CA PHE A 114 15.50 -6.61 -32.33
C PHE A 114 15.51 -8.13 -32.17
N VAL A 115 15.05 -8.63 -31.02
CA VAL A 115 14.96 -10.06 -30.70
C VAL A 115 13.52 -10.52 -30.79
N GLN A 116 12.66 -9.93 -29.96
CA GLN A 116 11.26 -10.34 -29.76
C GLN A 116 10.49 -9.25 -29.01
N TYR A 117 9.19 -9.44 -28.88
CA TYR A 117 8.37 -8.77 -27.88
C TYR A 117 8.17 -9.69 -26.68
N THR A 118 8.17 -9.12 -25.48
CA THR A 118 7.78 -9.81 -24.25
C THR A 118 6.58 -9.12 -23.64
N ALA A 119 5.51 -9.87 -23.44
CA ALA A 119 4.30 -9.45 -22.76
C ALA A 119 4.32 -9.99 -21.33
N ARG A 120 4.05 -9.12 -20.34
CA ARG A 120 3.94 -9.47 -18.92
C ARG A 120 2.60 -9.00 -18.38
N ASN A 121 1.86 -9.93 -17.77
CA ASN A 121 0.63 -9.66 -17.05
C ASN A 121 0.84 -10.05 -15.59
N SER A 122 0.71 -9.08 -14.68
CA SER A 122 0.92 -9.28 -13.24
C SER A 122 -0.39 -9.12 -12.49
N TYR A 123 -0.64 -9.98 -11.53
CA TYR A 123 -1.80 -9.93 -10.64
C TYR A 123 -1.41 -10.28 -9.21
N GLU A 124 -2.06 -9.62 -8.26
CA GLU A 124 -1.90 -9.84 -6.83
C GLU A 124 -3.02 -10.77 -6.33
N VAL A 125 -2.65 -11.70 -5.48
CA VAL A 125 -3.58 -12.55 -4.76
C VAL A 125 -3.48 -12.24 -3.29
N LYS A 126 -4.59 -11.84 -2.67
CA LYS A 126 -4.76 -11.66 -1.24
C LYS A 126 -5.38 -12.91 -0.65
N ILE A 127 -4.73 -13.50 0.34
CA ILE A 127 -5.08 -14.79 0.95
C ILE A 127 -5.17 -14.59 2.46
N LYS A 128 -6.29 -14.96 3.07
CA LYS A 128 -6.46 -14.96 4.53
C LYS A 128 -6.14 -16.32 5.13
N ASP A 129 -6.48 -17.39 4.46
CA ASP A 129 -6.07 -18.73 4.86
C ASP A 129 -4.69 -19.05 4.29
N ILE A 130 -3.63 -18.70 5.04
CA ILE A 130 -2.23 -18.87 4.63
C ILE A 130 -1.90 -20.34 4.30
N SER A 131 -2.63 -21.30 4.86
CA SER A 131 -2.41 -22.74 4.58
C SER A 131 -2.65 -23.10 3.11
N LYS A 132 -3.49 -22.32 2.40
CA LYS A 132 -3.79 -22.50 0.98
C LYS A 132 -2.71 -21.93 0.04
N LEU A 133 -1.73 -21.16 0.56
CA LEU A 133 -0.76 -20.42 -0.25
C LEU A 133 -0.05 -21.33 -1.26
N GLY A 134 0.49 -22.48 -0.80
CA GLY A 134 1.18 -23.44 -1.68
C GLY A 134 0.28 -23.99 -2.78
N LYS A 135 -0.97 -24.30 -2.45
CA LYS A 135 -1.98 -24.79 -3.42
C LYS A 135 -2.33 -23.75 -4.47
N ILE A 136 -2.45 -22.48 -4.05
CA ILE A 136 -2.74 -21.36 -4.93
C ILE A 136 -1.59 -21.11 -5.90
N ILE A 137 -0.33 -21.12 -5.41
CA ILE A 137 0.85 -20.98 -6.26
C ILE A 137 0.91 -22.11 -7.28
N SER A 138 0.74 -23.35 -6.85
CA SER A 138 0.76 -24.53 -7.73
C SER A 138 -0.33 -24.45 -8.80
N ALA A 139 -1.55 -24.04 -8.43
CA ALA A 139 -2.64 -23.87 -9.37
C ALA A 139 -2.35 -22.78 -10.40
N ALA A 140 -1.77 -21.65 -9.98
CA ALA A 140 -1.40 -20.58 -10.87
C ALA A 140 -0.33 -21.02 -11.89
N LEU A 141 0.75 -21.65 -11.41
CA LEU A 141 1.86 -22.11 -12.25
C LEU A 141 1.41 -23.19 -13.26
N SER A 142 0.58 -24.14 -12.82
CA SER A 142 0.04 -25.18 -13.71
C SER A 142 -0.92 -24.64 -14.78
N ASN A 143 -1.42 -23.41 -14.63
CA ASN A 143 -2.38 -22.80 -15.55
C ASN A 143 -1.84 -21.56 -16.27
N GLY A 144 -0.52 -21.38 -16.31
CA GLY A 144 0.11 -20.38 -17.19
C GLY A 144 0.91 -19.28 -16.50
N ALA A 145 0.81 -19.10 -15.18
CA ALA A 145 1.77 -18.24 -14.47
C ALA A 145 3.15 -18.88 -14.53
N ASN A 146 4.20 -18.06 -14.69
CA ASN A 146 5.58 -18.54 -14.75
C ASN A 146 6.54 -17.68 -13.93
N VAL A 147 6.04 -16.63 -13.29
CA VAL A 147 6.81 -15.79 -12.37
C VAL A 147 6.05 -15.63 -11.06
N VAL A 148 6.75 -15.86 -9.96
CA VAL A 148 6.28 -15.65 -8.59
C VAL A 148 7.16 -14.59 -7.94
N SER A 149 6.54 -13.56 -7.36
CA SER A 149 7.26 -12.46 -6.74
C SER A 149 6.48 -11.84 -5.59
N ASN A 150 7.15 -11.00 -4.79
CA ASN A 150 6.56 -10.16 -3.75
C ASN A 150 5.60 -10.89 -2.80
N LEU A 151 6.05 -12.01 -2.22
CA LEU A 151 5.32 -12.63 -1.12
C LEU A 151 5.52 -11.81 0.14
N SER A 152 4.43 -11.29 0.70
CA SER A 152 4.40 -10.61 2.00
C SER A 152 3.36 -11.23 2.91
N TYR A 153 3.66 -11.21 4.21
CA TYR A 153 2.73 -11.58 5.27
C TYR A 153 2.34 -10.32 6.02
N GLU A 154 1.04 -10.12 6.22
CA GLU A 154 0.48 -8.88 6.77
C GLU A 154 -0.59 -9.19 7.82
N LEU A 155 -0.87 -8.19 8.67
CA LEU A 155 -2.05 -8.18 9.52
C LEU A 155 -3.21 -7.50 8.79
N ASP A 156 -4.37 -8.14 8.79
CA ASP A 156 -5.60 -7.50 8.37
C ASP A 156 -6.17 -6.66 9.53
N THR A 157 -5.71 -5.42 9.64
CA THR A 157 -6.15 -4.47 10.67
C THR A 157 -7.66 -4.18 10.66
N ASN A 158 -8.33 -4.38 9.54
CA ASN A 158 -9.80 -4.23 9.47
C ASN A 158 -10.54 -5.31 10.27
N GLU A 159 -9.95 -6.49 10.43
CA GLU A 159 -10.53 -7.56 11.23
C GLU A 159 -10.31 -7.34 12.72
N GLU A 160 -9.16 -6.78 13.11
CA GLU A 160 -8.88 -6.41 14.49
C GLU A 160 -9.78 -5.28 14.98
N LEU A 161 -9.98 -4.23 14.19
CA LEU A 161 -10.91 -3.15 14.49
C LEU A 161 -12.35 -3.64 14.68
N ARG A 162 -12.79 -4.66 13.93
CA ARG A 162 -14.11 -5.28 14.10
C ARG A 162 -14.24 -6.12 15.36
N ARG A 163 -13.14 -6.65 15.91
CA ARG A 163 -13.15 -7.42 17.16
C ARG A 163 -13.13 -6.52 18.40
N MET A 164 -12.72 -5.25 18.25
CA MET A 164 -12.65 -4.25 19.33
C MET A 164 -13.94 -3.43 19.48
N THR A 165 -14.88 -3.52 18.53
CA THR A 165 -16.21 -2.88 18.54
C THR A 165 -17.31 -3.88 18.82
#